data_b740d169d2db058c3a24819bb219cc8f
#
_entry.id   b740d169d2db058c3a24819bb219cc8f
#
_cell.length_a   1.000
_cell.length_b   1.000
_cell.length_c   1.000
_cell.angle_alpha   90.00
_cell.angle_beta   90.00
_cell.angle_gamma   90.00
#
_symmetry.space_group_name_H-M   'P 1'
#
loop_
_entity.id
_entity.type
_entity.pdbx_description
1 polymer ?
#
loop_
_entity_poly.entity_id
_entity_poly.type
_entity_poly.pdbx_seq_one_letter_code
_entity_poly.pdbx_strand_id
1 'polypeptide(L)'
;MTSNQLQDGTEQDSIDVIALVASLWQNRKFIIKISLIFVIVGIVVSLLSPVKYSASTVFVPQLGSDVKAPSGLSSLASLAGININSDSQTGDISPLLYPNLSSNIPFKLALLSAPMSEDISDTLNLKSYLLVQQSGINILGTVKKYTIGLPGLLFSKDVATSNTKSTLISLTQEEEELIETISEKYNVSVNEKQGFVSVTALDKNPVVAAKLVRIITANLQDEIIQKRLEKVQNNLDFTQTQYNQKKLEFEKIQDRLARFKDRNQNISSSLFLNELERIQAEYSIALNVVKELAAQVES
;
A
#
# COMPACT_ATOMS: atom_id res chain seq x y z
N MET A 1 -8.12 1.40 89.61
CA MET A 1 -7.20 1.76 88.52
C MET A 1 -7.30 0.63 87.48
N THR A 2 -8.15 0.84 86.53
CA THR A 2 -8.53 -0.14 85.50
C THR A 2 -7.71 0.14 84.25
N SER A 3 -6.81 -0.72 83.86
CA SER A 3 -6.06 -0.65 82.60
C SER A 3 -6.85 -1.40 81.51
N ASN A 4 -7.36 -0.61 80.60
CA ASN A 4 -8.08 -1.07 79.40
C ASN A 4 -7.03 -1.49 78.37
N GLN A 5 -6.99 -2.77 78.04
CA GLN A 5 -6.19 -3.30 76.92
C GLN A 5 -6.99 -3.17 75.64
N LEU A 6 -6.50 -2.33 74.75
CA LEU A 6 -6.91 -2.22 73.36
C LEU A 6 -6.41 -3.44 72.65
N GLN A 7 -7.29 -4.36 72.27
CA GLN A 7 -7.02 -5.46 71.36
C GLN A 7 -7.06 -4.93 69.92
N ASP A 8 -5.92 -4.74 69.34
CA ASP A 8 -5.72 -4.41 67.93
C ASP A 8 -5.99 -5.68 67.12
N GLY A 9 -7.17 -5.78 66.56
CA GLY A 9 -7.59 -6.90 65.68
C GLY A 9 -7.16 -6.60 64.24
N THR A 10 -5.94 -6.95 63.92
CA THR A 10 -5.58 -7.17 62.52
C THR A 10 -6.24 -8.43 62.01
N GLU A 11 -7.45 -8.28 61.40
CA GLU A 11 -8.02 -9.33 60.58
C GLU A 11 -7.11 -9.52 59.38
N GLN A 12 -6.22 -10.48 59.48
CA GLN A 12 -5.53 -11.05 58.29
C GLN A 12 -6.61 -11.72 57.46
N ASP A 13 -6.94 -11.11 56.35
CA ASP A 13 -7.84 -11.62 55.32
C ASP A 13 -7.15 -12.85 54.65
N SER A 14 -7.04 -13.92 55.46
CA SER A 14 -6.49 -15.18 54.97
C SER A 14 -7.60 -15.88 54.18
N ILE A 15 -7.42 -15.89 52.84
CA ILE A 15 -8.31 -16.65 51.96
C ILE A 15 -8.27 -18.11 52.35
N ASP A 16 -9.30 -18.58 52.97
CA ASP A 16 -9.44 -19.99 53.34
C ASP A 16 -9.77 -20.81 52.09
N VAL A 17 -8.70 -21.39 51.49
CA VAL A 17 -8.78 -22.21 50.26
C VAL A 17 -9.66 -23.44 50.51
N ILE A 18 -9.69 -23.97 51.72
CA ILE A 18 -10.48 -25.14 52.09
C ILE A 18 -11.98 -24.80 52.08
N ALA A 19 -12.33 -23.64 52.62
CA ALA A 19 -13.71 -23.13 52.60
C ALA A 19 -14.18 -22.88 51.15
N LEU A 20 -13.33 -22.35 50.28
CA LEU A 20 -13.63 -22.16 48.85
C LEU A 20 -13.87 -23.51 48.13
N VAL A 21 -13.01 -24.53 48.35
CA VAL A 21 -13.20 -25.85 47.77
C VAL A 21 -14.51 -26.51 48.31
N ALA A 22 -14.79 -26.38 49.59
CA ALA A 22 -16.04 -26.89 50.19
C ALA A 22 -17.28 -26.22 49.57
N SER A 23 -17.28 -24.89 49.38
CA SER A 23 -18.35 -24.15 48.73
C SER A 23 -18.56 -24.58 47.26
N LEU A 24 -17.46 -24.80 46.50
CA LEU A 24 -17.52 -25.33 45.12
C LEU A 24 -18.10 -26.78 45.12
N TRP A 25 -17.74 -27.61 46.07
CA TRP A 25 -18.27 -28.95 46.15
C TRP A 25 -19.77 -28.98 46.53
N GLN A 26 -20.19 -28.09 47.39
CA GLN A 26 -21.59 -27.97 47.79
C GLN A 26 -22.47 -27.50 46.60
N ASN A 27 -21.98 -26.61 45.74
CA ASN A 27 -22.66 -26.10 44.56
C ASN A 27 -22.37 -26.87 43.25
N ARG A 28 -21.75 -28.07 43.33
CA ARG A 28 -21.33 -28.83 42.15
C ARG A 28 -22.45 -29.08 41.12
N LYS A 29 -23.69 -29.32 41.59
CA LYS A 29 -24.85 -29.51 40.68
C LYS A 29 -25.17 -28.27 39.83
N PHE A 30 -25.02 -27.09 40.42
CA PHE A 30 -25.24 -25.80 39.73
C PHE A 30 -24.13 -25.52 38.74
N ILE A 31 -22.88 -25.76 39.13
CA ILE A 31 -21.70 -25.61 38.28
C ILE A 31 -21.80 -26.55 37.09
N ILE A 32 -22.13 -27.84 37.30
CA ILE A 32 -22.30 -28.82 36.23
C ILE A 32 -23.40 -28.41 35.24
N LYS A 33 -24.55 -27.91 35.74
CA LYS A 33 -25.66 -27.44 34.87
C LYS A 33 -25.23 -26.28 34.00
N ILE A 34 -24.57 -25.27 34.57
CA ILE A 34 -24.05 -24.13 33.80
C ILE A 34 -22.99 -24.58 32.79
N SER A 35 -22.03 -25.39 33.19
CA SER A 35 -21.01 -25.94 32.33
C SER A 35 -21.62 -26.72 31.16
N LEU A 36 -22.64 -27.53 31.42
CA LEU A 36 -23.35 -28.28 30.36
C LEU A 36 -24.03 -27.37 29.36
N ILE A 37 -24.65 -26.27 29.81
CA ILE A 37 -25.27 -25.27 28.92
C ILE A 37 -24.20 -24.65 28.01
N PHE A 38 -23.04 -24.25 28.56
CA PHE A 38 -21.97 -23.66 27.77
C PHE A 38 -21.38 -24.67 26.76
N VAL A 39 -21.27 -25.96 27.13
CA VAL A 39 -20.84 -27.00 26.19
C VAL A 39 -21.83 -27.14 25.02
N ILE A 40 -23.12 -27.19 25.33
CA ILE A 40 -24.16 -27.28 24.28
C ILE A 40 -24.11 -26.06 23.36
N VAL A 41 -24.01 -24.85 23.92
CA VAL A 41 -23.87 -23.60 23.16
C VAL A 41 -22.59 -23.65 22.30
N GLY A 42 -21.47 -24.11 22.86
CA GLY A 42 -20.20 -24.27 22.12
C GLY A 42 -20.32 -25.23 20.93
N ILE A 43 -21.00 -26.37 21.11
CA ILE A 43 -21.25 -27.34 20.03
C ILE A 43 -22.13 -26.71 18.94
N VAL A 44 -23.20 -26.02 19.31
CA VAL A 44 -24.09 -25.35 18.36
C VAL A 44 -23.32 -24.28 17.57
N VAL A 45 -22.55 -23.44 18.22
CA VAL A 45 -21.71 -22.42 17.55
C VAL A 45 -20.69 -23.07 16.62
N SER A 46 -20.04 -24.15 17.04
CA SER A 46 -19.07 -24.88 16.21
C SER A 46 -19.69 -25.47 14.96
N LEU A 47 -20.88 -26.05 15.06
CA LEU A 47 -21.62 -26.63 13.92
C LEU A 47 -22.15 -25.56 12.96
N LEU A 48 -22.50 -24.39 13.47
CA LEU A 48 -22.97 -23.25 12.65
C LEU A 48 -21.82 -22.44 12.04
N SER A 49 -20.58 -22.66 12.48
CA SER A 49 -19.42 -21.90 11.95
C SER A 49 -19.15 -22.28 10.48
N PRO A 50 -19.17 -21.32 9.54
CA PRO A 50 -18.94 -21.62 8.14
C PRO A 50 -17.49 -22.02 7.87
N VAL A 51 -17.29 -23.08 7.12
CA VAL A 51 -15.96 -23.46 6.61
C VAL A 51 -15.48 -22.41 5.62
N LYS A 52 -14.23 -21.98 5.73
CA LYS A 52 -13.57 -21.08 4.78
C LYS A 52 -12.43 -21.82 4.09
N TYR A 53 -12.35 -21.68 2.78
CA TYR A 53 -11.27 -22.21 1.95
C TYR A 53 -10.29 -21.10 1.62
N SER A 54 -9.00 -21.40 1.70
CA SER A 54 -7.91 -20.50 1.34
C SER A 54 -7.29 -20.95 0.03
N ALA A 55 -7.16 -20.02 -0.91
CA ALA A 55 -6.31 -20.19 -2.08
C ALA A 55 -5.16 -19.19 -2.01
N SER A 56 -3.99 -19.55 -2.53
CA SER A 56 -2.84 -18.67 -2.58
C SER A 56 -2.04 -18.86 -3.87
N THR A 57 -1.43 -17.79 -4.34
CA THR A 57 -0.44 -17.80 -5.41
C THR A 57 0.78 -16.99 -5.01
N VAL A 58 1.91 -17.33 -5.60
CA VAL A 58 3.19 -16.65 -5.33
C VAL A 58 3.82 -16.28 -6.66
N PHE A 59 4.34 -15.07 -6.75
CA PHE A 59 5.11 -14.62 -7.91
C PHE A 59 6.35 -13.83 -7.49
N VAL A 60 7.36 -13.86 -8.34
CA VAL A 60 8.60 -13.11 -8.15
C VAL A 60 8.53 -11.87 -9.04
N PRO A 61 8.56 -10.65 -8.46
CA PRO A 61 8.63 -9.43 -9.26
C PRO A 61 9.96 -9.39 -10.02
N GLN A 62 9.91 -9.14 -11.32
CA GLN A 62 11.12 -8.85 -12.07
C GLN A 62 11.43 -7.36 -11.90
N LEU A 63 12.45 -7.08 -11.10
CA LEU A 63 13.05 -5.75 -11.01
C LEU A 63 13.98 -5.61 -12.23
N GLY A 64 13.87 -4.50 -12.96
CA GLY A 64 14.81 -4.18 -14.03
C GLY A 64 16.21 -4.17 -13.46
N SER A 65 17.14 -4.84 -14.14
CA SER A 65 18.55 -4.80 -13.77
C SER A 65 19.02 -3.34 -13.85
N ASP A 66 19.62 -2.85 -12.78
CA ASP A 66 20.29 -1.55 -12.75
C ASP A 66 21.23 -1.42 -13.95
N VAL A 67 20.84 -0.65 -14.94
CA VAL A 67 21.78 -0.18 -15.95
C VAL A 67 22.68 0.80 -15.21
N LYS A 68 23.82 0.31 -14.72
CA LYS A 68 24.83 1.16 -14.08
C LYS A 68 25.25 2.21 -15.10
N ALA A 69 24.79 3.44 -14.90
CA ALA A 69 25.38 4.57 -15.62
C ALA A 69 26.89 4.56 -15.41
N PRO A 70 27.70 4.83 -16.46
CA PRO A 70 29.15 4.86 -16.32
C PRO A 70 29.54 5.79 -15.18
N SER A 71 30.29 5.29 -14.21
CA SER A 71 30.59 5.91 -12.91
C SER A 71 31.28 7.28 -12.97
N GLY A 72 31.66 7.76 -14.16
CA GLY A 72 32.25 9.10 -14.36
C GLY A 72 31.24 10.22 -14.63
N LEU A 73 30.03 9.89 -15.06
CA LEU A 73 29.04 10.89 -15.47
C LEU A 73 28.09 11.30 -14.33
N SER A 74 27.83 10.42 -13.40
CA SER A 74 26.99 10.70 -12.22
C SER A 74 27.59 11.80 -11.31
N SER A 75 28.91 11.88 -11.23
CA SER A 75 29.59 12.93 -10.44
C SER A 75 29.52 14.31 -11.11
N LEU A 76 29.54 14.38 -12.44
CA LEU A 76 29.41 15.64 -13.18
C LEU A 76 27.95 16.15 -13.18
N ALA A 77 26.99 15.24 -13.27
CA ALA A 77 25.58 15.58 -13.20
C ALA A 77 25.17 16.10 -11.80
N SER A 78 25.73 15.53 -10.73
CA SER A 78 25.49 16.02 -9.38
C SER A 78 26.07 17.42 -9.15
N LEU A 79 27.20 17.76 -9.77
CA LEU A 79 27.80 19.11 -9.79
C LEU A 79 26.89 20.11 -10.54
N ALA A 80 26.16 19.66 -11.55
CA ALA A 80 25.18 20.46 -12.29
C ALA A 80 23.80 20.54 -11.57
N GLY A 81 23.68 19.96 -10.35
CA GLY A 81 22.42 19.91 -9.60
C GLY A 81 21.44 18.87 -10.10
N ILE A 82 21.87 17.99 -11.00
CA ILE A 82 21.05 16.90 -11.56
C ILE A 82 21.37 15.63 -10.76
N ASN A 83 20.45 15.22 -9.91
CA ASN A 83 20.61 14.02 -9.08
C ASN A 83 20.21 12.78 -9.90
N ILE A 84 21.17 12.17 -10.58
CA ILE A 84 20.99 10.91 -11.31
C ILE A 84 21.23 9.76 -10.33
N ASN A 85 20.32 9.55 -9.40
CA ASN A 85 20.32 8.32 -8.63
C ASN A 85 19.79 7.20 -9.53
N SER A 86 20.58 6.16 -9.68
CA SER A 86 20.30 4.96 -10.48
C SER A 86 18.95 4.27 -10.13
N ASP A 87 18.40 4.57 -8.98
CA ASP A 87 17.08 4.08 -8.53
C ASP A 87 15.89 4.75 -9.27
N SER A 88 16.13 5.86 -9.96
CA SER A 88 15.07 6.65 -10.64
C SER A 88 14.88 6.27 -12.11
N GLN A 89 15.85 5.64 -12.76
CA GLN A 89 15.84 5.42 -14.21
C GLN A 89 15.01 4.21 -14.67
N THR A 90 14.87 3.19 -13.82
CA THR A 90 14.16 1.96 -14.23
C THR A 90 12.64 2.03 -14.13
N GLY A 91 12.09 3.11 -13.57
CA GLY A 91 10.64 3.21 -13.36
C GLY A 91 10.08 2.14 -12.41
N ASP A 92 10.91 1.29 -11.86
CA ASP A 92 10.50 0.16 -11.04
C ASP A 92 9.84 0.61 -9.73
N ILE A 93 8.80 -0.12 -9.38
CA ILE A 93 8.08 0.06 -8.11
C ILE A 93 8.58 -1.02 -7.16
N SER A 94 9.05 -0.60 -5.98
CA SER A 94 9.48 -1.53 -4.95
C SER A 94 8.35 -2.52 -4.61
N PRO A 95 8.64 -3.83 -4.60
CA PRO A 95 7.65 -4.84 -4.19
C PRO A 95 7.06 -4.60 -2.80
N LEU A 96 7.77 -3.91 -1.92
CA LEU A 96 7.30 -3.52 -0.58
C LEU A 96 6.04 -2.64 -0.62
N LEU A 97 5.78 -1.96 -1.74
CA LEU A 97 4.59 -1.13 -1.92
C LEU A 97 3.37 -1.91 -2.42
N TYR A 98 3.51 -3.16 -2.87
CA TYR A 98 2.41 -3.94 -3.42
C TYR A 98 1.26 -4.19 -2.44
N PRO A 99 1.50 -4.48 -1.14
CA PRO A 99 0.41 -4.52 -0.16
C PRO A 99 -0.36 -3.20 -0.06
N ASN A 100 0.35 -2.07 -0.11
CA ASN A 100 -0.27 -0.75 -0.06
C ASN A 100 -1.10 -0.46 -1.33
N LEU A 101 -0.58 -0.82 -2.51
CA LEU A 101 -1.32 -0.69 -3.77
C LEU A 101 -2.62 -1.51 -3.73
N SER A 102 -2.54 -2.75 -3.25
CA SER A 102 -3.71 -3.63 -3.13
C SER A 102 -4.74 -3.17 -2.10
N SER A 103 -4.34 -2.36 -1.13
CA SER A 103 -5.23 -1.86 -0.07
C SER A 103 -5.94 -0.55 -0.44
N ASN A 104 -5.54 0.12 -1.52
CA ASN A 104 -6.11 1.38 -1.97
C ASN A 104 -7.57 1.23 -2.44
N ILE A 105 -8.38 2.28 -2.22
CA ILE A 105 -9.80 2.31 -2.63
C ILE A 105 -9.98 2.10 -4.13
N PRO A 106 -9.24 2.80 -5.03
CA PRO A 106 -9.35 2.58 -6.48
C PRO A 106 -9.13 1.12 -6.89
N PHE A 107 -8.12 0.46 -6.31
CA PHE A 107 -7.86 -0.95 -6.56
C PHE A 107 -9.03 -1.84 -6.16
N LYS A 108 -9.61 -1.62 -4.98
CA LYS A 108 -10.76 -2.38 -4.48
C LYS A 108 -12.01 -2.16 -5.33
N LEU A 109 -12.24 -0.94 -5.83
CA LEU A 109 -13.34 -0.65 -6.76
C LEU A 109 -13.14 -1.35 -8.11
N ALA A 110 -11.92 -1.32 -8.64
CA ALA A 110 -11.57 -2.08 -9.84
C ALA A 110 -11.81 -3.59 -9.65
N LEU A 111 -11.42 -4.11 -8.48
CA LEU A 111 -11.64 -5.50 -8.12
C LEU A 111 -13.13 -5.86 -8.04
N LEU A 112 -13.97 -5.00 -7.47
CA LEU A 112 -15.43 -5.21 -7.40
C LEU A 112 -16.09 -5.24 -8.77
N SER A 113 -15.54 -4.50 -9.74
CA SER A 113 -16.04 -4.46 -11.12
C SER A 113 -15.51 -5.62 -11.99
N ALA A 114 -14.51 -6.38 -11.50
CA ALA A 114 -13.89 -7.46 -12.26
C ALA A 114 -14.86 -8.60 -12.52
N PRO A 115 -14.86 -9.20 -13.75
CA PRO A 115 -15.70 -10.34 -14.08
C PRO A 115 -15.25 -11.59 -13.33
N MET A 116 -16.23 -12.34 -12.80
CA MET A 116 -15.98 -13.61 -12.09
C MET A 116 -15.93 -14.81 -13.04
N SER A 117 -16.40 -14.67 -14.28
CA SER A 117 -16.45 -15.72 -15.28
C SER A 117 -15.60 -15.37 -16.50
N GLU A 118 -14.98 -16.37 -17.12
CA GLU A 118 -14.31 -16.24 -18.42
C GLU A 118 -15.30 -16.35 -19.57
N ASP A 119 -16.50 -16.90 -19.32
CA ASP A 119 -17.56 -16.99 -20.32
C ASP A 119 -18.30 -15.66 -20.45
N ILE A 120 -18.34 -15.14 -21.68
CA ILE A 120 -18.95 -13.86 -22.05
C ILE A 120 -20.48 -13.84 -21.73
N SER A 121 -21.10 -15.02 -21.53
CA SER A 121 -22.52 -15.15 -21.20
C SER A 121 -22.87 -14.99 -19.73
N ASP A 122 -21.88 -15.03 -18.82
CA ASP A 122 -22.11 -14.95 -17.38
C ASP A 122 -21.55 -13.62 -16.82
N THR A 123 -22.37 -12.57 -16.88
CA THR A 123 -22.05 -11.20 -16.47
C THR A 123 -21.98 -11.00 -14.94
N LEU A 124 -21.67 -12.06 -14.17
CA LEU A 124 -21.51 -11.96 -12.72
C LEU A 124 -20.17 -11.29 -12.38
N ASN A 125 -20.26 -10.03 -12.01
CA ASN A 125 -19.14 -9.28 -11.43
C ASN A 125 -18.95 -9.70 -9.96
N LEU A 126 -17.74 -9.51 -9.44
CA LEU A 126 -17.45 -9.75 -8.02
C LEU A 126 -18.42 -9.00 -7.10
N LYS A 127 -18.80 -7.77 -7.45
CA LYS A 127 -19.82 -6.97 -6.73
C LYS A 127 -21.13 -7.77 -6.59
N SER A 128 -21.69 -8.29 -7.69
CA SER A 128 -22.93 -9.04 -7.68
C SER A 128 -22.84 -10.31 -6.84
N TYR A 129 -21.72 -11.02 -6.92
CA TYR A 129 -21.46 -12.20 -6.11
C TYR A 129 -21.47 -11.89 -4.61
N LEU A 130 -20.79 -10.80 -4.20
CA LEU A 130 -20.73 -10.40 -2.81
C LEU A 130 -22.11 -9.97 -2.27
N LEU A 131 -22.90 -9.25 -3.06
CA LEU A 131 -24.27 -8.86 -2.69
C LEU A 131 -25.17 -10.09 -2.47
N VAL A 132 -25.09 -11.09 -3.34
CA VAL A 132 -25.85 -12.36 -3.18
C VAL A 132 -25.37 -13.10 -1.93
N GLN A 133 -24.05 -13.12 -1.67
CA GLN A 133 -23.50 -13.76 -0.47
C GLN A 133 -23.90 -13.03 0.82
N GLN A 134 -24.06 -11.72 0.78
CA GLN A 134 -24.45 -10.89 1.93
C GLN A 134 -25.95 -11.00 2.24
N SER A 135 -26.78 -11.21 1.23
CA SER A 135 -28.24 -11.41 1.39
C SER A 135 -28.62 -12.76 2.01
N GLY A 136 -27.69 -13.71 2.08
CA GLY A 136 -27.87 -14.96 2.85
C GLY A 136 -27.94 -14.69 4.34
N ILE A 137 -28.83 -15.40 5.07
CA ILE A 137 -29.04 -15.21 6.53
C ILE A 137 -27.76 -15.51 7.30
N ASN A 138 -26.96 -14.48 7.55
CA ASN A 138 -25.78 -14.53 8.42
C ASN A 138 -26.20 -14.39 9.89
N ILE A 139 -26.73 -15.46 10.49
CA ILE A 139 -27.16 -15.48 11.89
C ILE A 139 -26.02 -15.04 12.82
N LEU A 140 -24.78 -15.50 12.57
CA LEU A 140 -23.60 -15.10 13.34
C LEU A 140 -23.21 -13.63 13.14
N GLY A 141 -23.30 -13.11 11.92
CA GLY A 141 -23.04 -11.69 11.61
C GLY A 141 -24.06 -10.78 12.28
N THR A 142 -25.33 -11.20 12.26
CA THR A 142 -26.44 -10.48 12.93
C THR A 142 -26.24 -10.47 14.46
N VAL A 143 -25.86 -11.59 15.06
CA VAL A 143 -25.56 -11.68 16.49
C VAL A 143 -24.37 -10.80 16.85
N LYS A 144 -23.27 -10.81 16.08
CA LYS A 144 -22.11 -9.93 16.31
C LYS A 144 -22.47 -8.45 16.21
N LYS A 145 -23.31 -8.07 15.24
CA LYS A 145 -23.79 -6.67 15.05
C LYS A 145 -24.65 -6.21 16.23
N TYR A 146 -25.50 -7.09 16.79
CA TYR A 146 -26.39 -6.75 17.89
C TYR A 146 -25.77 -6.93 19.29
N THR A 147 -24.75 -7.76 19.49
CA THR A 147 -24.13 -7.95 20.81
C THR A 147 -22.91 -7.06 21.03
N ILE A 148 -22.07 -6.84 20.00
CA ILE A 148 -20.82 -6.06 20.13
C ILE A 148 -20.99 -4.65 19.52
N GLY A 149 -21.88 -4.47 18.52
CA GLY A 149 -22.09 -3.21 17.80
C GLY A 149 -23.16 -2.27 18.42
N LEU A 150 -23.95 -2.74 19.40
CA LEU A 150 -25.01 -1.92 20.03
C LEU A 150 -24.56 -0.54 20.58
N PRO A 151 -23.38 -0.39 21.21
CA PRO A 151 -22.91 0.92 21.62
C PRO A 151 -22.64 1.88 20.46
N GLY A 152 -22.18 1.35 19.31
CA GLY A 152 -21.88 2.15 18.12
C GLY A 152 -23.11 2.66 17.38
N LEU A 153 -24.21 1.88 17.35
CA LEU A 153 -25.46 2.25 16.69
C LEU A 153 -26.22 3.38 17.41
N LEU A 154 -26.01 3.53 18.72
CA LEU A 154 -26.63 4.60 19.51
C LEU A 154 -25.92 5.95 19.38
N PHE A 155 -24.70 5.96 18.82
CA PHE A 155 -23.88 7.16 18.63
C PHE A 155 -23.62 7.52 17.16
N SER A 156 -24.13 6.77 16.19
CA SER A 156 -24.06 7.14 14.78
C SER A 156 -25.02 8.29 14.50
N LYS A 157 -24.47 9.49 14.55
CA LYS A 157 -25.12 10.71 14.09
C LYS A 157 -25.08 10.68 12.56
N ASP A 158 -26.25 10.73 11.93
CA ASP A 158 -26.37 10.88 10.47
C ASP A 158 -25.56 12.10 10.03
N VAL A 159 -24.43 11.83 9.40
CA VAL A 159 -23.66 12.87 8.72
C VAL A 159 -24.36 13.13 7.39
N ALA A 160 -25.11 14.21 7.34
CA ALA A 160 -25.74 14.71 6.13
C ALA A 160 -24.67 14.91 5.05
N THR A 161 -24.86 14.25 3.92
CA THR A 161 -24.01 14.32 2.73
C THR A 161 -24.09 15.73 2.16
N SER A 162 -23.12 16.58 2.43
CA SER A 162 -22.96 17.86 1.76
C SER A 162 -22.40 17.60 0.36
N ASN A 163 -23.18 17.92 -0.66
CA ASN A 163 -22.79 17.95 -2.06
C ASN A 163 -21.71 19.01 -2.31
N THR A 164 -20.46 18.67 -2.02
CA THR A 164 -19.31 19.43 -2.47
C THR A 164 -18.72 18.68 -3.67
N LYS A 165 -18.76 19.30 -4.86
CA LYS A 165 -18.02 18.85 -6.05
C LYS A 165 -16.52 18.95 -5.77
N SER A 166 -15.98 18.02 -5.04
CA SER A 166 -14.56 17.81 -4.87
C SER A 166 -14.13 16.58 -5.65
N THR A 167 -12.95 16.60 -6.19
CA THR A 167 -12.26 15.49 -6.88
C THR A 167 -12.06 14.27 -5.95
N LEU A 168 -12.75 14.23 -4.83
CA LEU A 168 -12.74 13.16 -3.86
C LEU A 168 -13.68 12.05 -4.35
N ILE A 169 -13.22 10.82 -4.29
CA ILE A 169 -14.01 9.63 -4.55
C ILE A 169 -15.09 9.58 -3.45
N SER A 170 -16.32 9.94 -3.80
CA SER A 170 -17.46 9.76 -2.89
C SER A 170 -17.98 8.34 -3.04
N LEU A 171 -17.77 7.52 -2.01
CA LEU A 171 -18.31 6.18 -1.94
C LEU A 171 -19.77 6.23 -1.49
N THR A 172 -20.60 5.37 -2.08
CA THR A 172 -21.91 5.08 -1.52
C THR A 172 -21.75 4.17 -0.31
N GLN A 173 -22.71 4.20 0.61
CA GLN A 173 -22.69 3.32 1.80
C GLN A 173 -22.60 1.84 1.43
N GLU A 174 -23.26 1.44 0.33
CA GLU A 174 -23.18 0.08 -0.21
C GLU A 174 -21.77 -0.27 -0.68
N GLU A 175 -21.08 0.66 -1.35
CA GLU A 175 -19.71 0.46 -1.81
C GLU A 175 -18.72 0.38 -0.63
N GLU A 176 -18.93 1.16 0.41
CA GLU A 176 -18.11 1.11 1.62
C GLU A 176 -18.21 -0.27 2.32
N GLU A 177 -19.43 -0.80 2.50
CA GLU A 177 -19.65 -2.13 3.07
C GLU A 177 -19.02 -3.25 2.20
N LEU A 178 -19.08 -3.11 0.87
CA LEU A 178 -18.45 -4.06 -0.05
C LEU A 178 -16.92 -3.99 -0.01
N ILE A 179 -16.34 -2.78 0.09
CA ILE A 179 -14.90 -2.56 0.23
C ILE A 179 -14.38 -3.17 1.54
N GLU A 180 -15.12 -3.04 2.63
CA GLU A 180 -14.78 -3.69 3.89
C GLU A 180 -14.84 -5.21 3.76
N THR A 181 -15.93 -5.73 3.19
CA THR A 181 -16.12 -7.17 2.97
C THR A 181 -15.02 -7.79 2.10
N ILE A 182 -14.64 -7.12 1.00
CA ILE A 182 -13.56 -7.65 0.14
C ILE A 182 -12.20 -7.54 0.81
N SER A 183 -11.97 -6.51 1.63
CA SER A 183 -10.71 -6.33 2.36
C SER A 183 -10.42 -7.47 3.34
N GLU A 184 -11.46 -8.07 3.91
CA GLU A 184 -11.34 -9.23 4.79
C GLU A 184 -11.11 -10.56 4.04
N LYS A 185 -11.38 -10.57 2.73
CA LYS A 185 -11.32 -11.79 1.91
C LYS A 185 -9.97 -12.04 1.27
N TYR A 186 -9.06 -11.07 1.21
CA TYR A 186 -7.74 -11.27 0.63
C TYR A 186 -6.64 -10.58 1.43
N ASN A 187 -5.42 -11.07 1.20
CA ASN A 187 -4.19 -10.48 1.73
C ASN A 187 -3.07 -10.58 0.71
N VAL A 188 -2.35 -9.48 0.53
CA VAL A 188 -1.12 -9.41 -0.26
C VAL A 188 0.03 -9.19 0.69
N SER A 189 1.03 -10.04 0.64
CA SER A 189 2.21 -9.96 1.50
C SER A 189 3.49 -10.15 0.71
N VAL A 190 4.58 -9.55 1.18
CA VAL A 190 5.90 -9.62 0.57
C VAL A 190 6.85 -10.33 1.52
N ASN A 191 7.55 -11.33 1.03
CA ASN A 191 8.63 -11.97 1.76
C ASN A 191 9.96 -11.35 1.32
N GLU A 192 10.45 -10.39 2.08
CA GLU A 192 11.70 -9.67 1.77
C GLU A 192 12.93 -10.59 1.71
N LYS A 193 12.94 -11.64 2.54
CA LYS A 193 14.08 -12.56 2.61
C LYS A 193 14.20 -13.45 1.38
N GLN A 194 13.08 -13.81 0.79
CA GLN A 194 12.99 -14.73 -0.34
C GLN A 194 12.63 -14.02 -1.65
N GLY A 195 12.30 -12.73 -1.59
CA GLY A 195 12.05 -11.90 -2.78
C GLY A 195 10.76 -12.22 -3.53
N PHE A 196 9.78 -12.88 -2.90
CA PHE A 196 8.50 -13.18 -3.54
C PHE A 196 7.32 -12.43 -2.91
N VAL A 197 6.28 -12.27 -3.71
CA VAL A 197 4.99 -11.72 -3.30
C VAL A 197 3.98 -12.85 -3.24
N SER A 198 3.23 -12.93 -2.15
CA SER A 198 2.16 -13.90 -1.94
C SER A 198 0.82 -13.20 -1.93
N VAL A 199 -0.11 -13.67 -2.75
CA VAL A 199 -1.51 -13.26 -2.78
C VAL A 199 -2.35 -14.41 -2.26
N THR A 200 -3.12 -14.16 -1.21
CA THR A 200 -4.00 -15.17 -0.59
C THR A 200 -5.42 -14.64 -0.57
N ALA A 201 -6.40 -15.49 -0.90
CA ALA A 201 -7.82 -15.16 -0.79
C ALA A 201 -8.60 -16.25 -0.05
N LEU A 202 -9.64 -15.84 0.64
CA LEU A 202 -10.50 -16.65 1.49
C LEU A 202 -11.96 -16.57 1.00
N ASP A 203 -12.60 -17.69 0.78
CA ASP A 203 -14.05 -17.74 0.50
C ASP A 203 -14.69 -19.03 1.04
N LYS A 204 -16.03 -19.05 1.14
CA LYS A 204 -16.81 -20.24 1.48
C LYS A 204 -16.78 -21.30 0.38
N ASN A 205 -16.52 -20.88 -0.87
CA ASN A 205 -16.43 -21.74 -2.03
C ASN A 205 -14.97 -21.82 -2.51
N PRO A 206 -14.35 -23.03 -2.59
CA PRO A 206 -12.95 -23.19 -2.99
C PRO A 206 -12.68 -22.69 -4.43
N VAL A 207 -13.64 -22.85 -5.34
CA VAL A 207 -13.49 -22.36 -6.72
C VAL A 207 -13.49 -20.83 -6.77
N VAL A 208 -14.32 -20.19 -5.95
CA VAL A 208 -14.35 -18.73 -5.84
C VAL A 208 -13.06 -18.21 -5.20
N ALA A 209 -12.55 -18.86 -4.15
CA ALA A 209 -11.27 -18.50 -3.55
C ALA A 209 -10.12 -18.52 -4.58
N ALA A 210 -10.05 -19.55 -5.42
CA ALA A 210 -9.05 -19.65 -6.49
C ALA A 210 -9.25 -18.56 -7.57
N LYS A 211 -10.48 -18.27 -7.98
CA LYS A 211 -10.80 -17.20 -8.94
C LYS A 211 -10.41 -15.83 -8.35
N LEU A 212 -10.72 -15.57 -7.09
CA LEU A 212 -10.34 -14.33 -6.41
C LEU A 212 -8.83 -14.11 -6.44
N VAL A 213 -8.02 -15.10 -6.10
CA VAL A 213 -6.55 -14.99 -6.17
C VAL A 213 -6.11 -14.60 -7.58
N ARG A 214 -6.67 -15.24 -8.60
CA ARG A 214 -6.34 -14.94 -10.01
C ARG A 214 -6.71 -13.50 -10.39
N ILE A 215 -7.92 -13.06 -10.06
CA ILE A 215 -8.41 -11.71 -10.33
C ILE A 215 -7.56 -10.66 -9.59
N ILE A 216 -7.28 -10.89 -8.31
CA ILE A 216 -6.45 -9.98 -7.50
C ILE A 216 -5.04 -9.88 -8.09
N THR A 217 -4.44 -11.00 -8.47
CA THR A 217 -3.10 -11.03 -9.05
C THR A 217 -3.05 -10.29 -10.39
N ALA A 218 -4.03 -10.51 -11.27
CA ALA A 218 -4.12 -9.82 -12.56
C ALA A 218 -4.30 -8.31 -12.37
N ASN A 219 -5.25 -7.87 -11.54
CA ASN A 219 -5.46 -6.45 -11.26
C ASN A 219 -4.23 -5.80 -10.61
N LEU A 220 -3.52 -6.52 -9.71
CA LEU A 220 -2.31 -6.02 -9.09
C LEU A 220 -1.18 -5.84 -10.11
N GLN A 221 -1.04 -6.79 -11.05
CA GLN A 221 -0.06 -6.67 -12.14
C GLN A 221 -0.39 -5.48 -13.05
N ASP A 222 -1.65 -5.30 -13.41
CA ASP A 222 -2.10 -4.16 -14.23
C ASP A 222 -1.85 -2.82 -13.51
N GLU A 223 -2.16 -2.72 -12.22
CA GLU A 223 -1.89 -1.51 -11.41
C GLU A 223 -0.39 -1.19 -11.34
N ILE A 224 0.45 -2.21 -11.15
CA ILE A 224 1.90 -2.05 -11.13
C ILE A 224 2.40 -1.54 -12.49
N ILE A 225 1.91 -2.13 -13.60
CA ILE A 225 2.28 -1.71 -14.96
C ILE A 225 1.84 -0.25 -15.20
N GLN A 226 0.62 0.12 -14.85
CA GLN A 226 0.12 1.48 -14.99
C GLN A 226 0.95 2.49 -14.19
N LYS A 227 1.26 2.17 -12.94
CA LYS A 227 2.11 3.02 -12.09
C LYS A 227 3.54 3.14 -12.60
N ARG A 228 4.10 2.06 -13.17
CA ARG A 228 5.40 2.09 -13.83
C ARG A 228 5.38 3.02 -15.05
N LEU A 229 4.37 2.89 -15.91
CA LEU A 229 4.22 3.73 -17.10
C LEU A 229 4.06 5.20 -16.71
N GLU A 230 3.23 5.52 -15.73
CA GLU A 230 3.06 6.87 -15.20
C GLU A 230 4.40 7.45 -14.70
N LYS A 231 5.17 6.68 -13.95
CA LYS A 231 6.49 7.10 -13.45
C LYS A 231 7.48 7.35 -14.58
N VAL A 232 7.55 6.45 -15.57
CA VAL A 232 8.43 6.59 -16.74
C VAL A 232 8.05 7.81 -17.57
N GLN A 233 6.75 8.02 -17.82
CA GLN A 233 6.25 9.18 -18.55
C GLN A 233 6.62 10.49 -17.84
N ASN A 234 6.36 10.59 -16.54
CA ASN A 234 6.73 11.77 -15.74
C ASN A 234 8.24 12.04 -15.77
N ASN A 235 9.06 11.00 -15.72
CA ASN A 235 10.51 11.11 -15.80
C ASN A 235 10.97 11.59 -17.17
N LEU A 236 10.37 11.06 -18.25
CA LEU A 236 10.64 11.51 -19.62
C LEU A 236 10.29 12.98 -19.80
N ASP A 237 9.11 13.41 -19.39
CA ASP A 237 8.65 14.80 -19.50
C ASP A 237 9.57 15.76 -18.71
N PHE A 238 10.00 15.34 -17.52
CA PHE A 238 10.97 16.10 -16.73
C PHE A 238 12.32 16.20 -17.46
N THR A 239 12.87 15.08 -17.91
CA THR A 239 14.17 15.03 -18.59
C THR A 239 14.15 15.83 -19.89
N GLN A 240 13.07 15.74 -20.67
CA GLN A 240 12.87 16.53 -21.89
C GLN A 240 12.84 18.02 -21.60
N THR A 241 12.17 18.41 -20.50
CA THR A 241 12.13 19.82 -20.07
C THR A 241 13.52 20.32 -19.69
N GLN A 242 14.28 19.54 -18.92
CA GLN A 242 15.65 19.86 -18.53
C GLN A 242 16.57 19.95 -19.77
N TYR A 243 16.46 19.00 -20.70
CA TYR A 243 17.22 19.03 -21.95
C TYR A 243 16.99 20.33 -22.74
N ASN A 244 15.73 20.70 -22.93
CA ASN A 244 15.39 21.93 -23.66
C ASN A 244 15.96 23.18 -22.97
N GLN A 245 15.85 23.25 -21.65
CA GLN A 245 16.40 24.38 -20.87
C GLN A 245 17.94 24.43 -20.98
N LYS A 246 18.62 23.31 -20.77
CA LYS A 246 20.08 23.24 -20.82
C LYS A 246 20.64 23.46 -22.24
N LYS A 247 19.92 23.05 -23.26
CA LYS A 247 20.24 23.37 -24.65
C LYS A 247 20.25 24.87 -24.91
N LEU A 248 19.24 25.61 -24.44
CA LEU A 248 19.20 27.07 -24.57
C LEU A 248 20.34 27.76 -23.80
N GLU A 249 20.70 27.24 -22.60
CA GLU A 249 21.86 27.74 -21.85
C GLU A 249 23.18 27.50 -22.62
N PHE A 250 23.35 26.32 -23.17
CA PHE A 250 24.49 25.97 -23.99
C PHE A 250 24.63 26.87 -25.22
N GLU A 251 23.56 27.11 -25.98
CA GLU A 251 23.54 28.01 -27.14
C GLU A 251 24.00 29.43 -26.75
N LYS A 252 23.55 29.96 -25.60
CA LYS A 252 24.01 31.26 -25.08
C LYS A 252 25.50 31.28 -24.75
N ILE A 253 26.04 30.21 -24.17
CA ILE A 253 27.47 30.10 -23.85
C ILE A 253 28.26 29.99 -25.16
N GLN A 254 27.80 29.23 -26.13
CA GLN A 254 28.39 29.09 -27.47
C GLN A 254 28.47 30.45 -28.16
N ASP A 255 27.39 31.23 -28.18
CA ASP A 255 27.36 32.56 -28.73
C ASP A 255 28.31 33.53 -27.99
N ARG A 256 28.39 33.45 -26.66
CA ARG A 256 29.31 34.24 -25.86
C ARG A 256 30.76 33.90 -26.21
N LEU A 257 31.10 32.63 -26.34
CA LEU A 257 32.43 32.17 -26.72
C LEU A 257 32.82 32.70 -28.13
N ALA A 258 31.92 32.57 -29.11
CA ALA A 258 32.13 33.04 -30.46
C ALA A 258 32.38 34.56 -30.48
N ARG A 259 31.48 35.36 -29.90
CA ARG A 259 31.62 36.81 -29.80
C ARG A 259 32.88 37.26 -29.05
N PHE A 260 33.27 36.51 -28.01
CA PHE A 260 34.51 36.84 -27.28
C PHE A 260 35.74 36.61 -28.13
N LYS A 261 35.81 35.54 -28.90
CA LYS A 261 36.89 35.27 -29.86
C LYS A 261 36.96 36.28 -30.97
N ASP A 262 35.81 36.66 -31.58
CA ASP A 262 35.76 37.61 -32.69
C ASP A 262 36.21 39.03 -32.28
N ARG A 263 35.84 39.48 -31.09
CA ARG A 263 36.21 40.81 -30.60
C ARG A 263 37.68 40.93 -30.22
N ASN A 264 38.34 39.83 -29.93
CA ASN A 264 39.66 39.82 -29.31
C ASN A 264 40.71 39.07 -30.15
N GLN A 265 40.57 39.02 -31.48
CA GLN A 265 41.43 38.22 -32.36
C GLN A 265 42.96 38.56 -32.26
N ASN A 266 43.28 39.81 -31.89
CA ASN A 266 44.66 40.31 -31.84
C ASN A 266 45.18 40.62 -30.43
N ILE A 267 44.48 40.18 -29.37
CA ILE A 267 44.87 40.43 -27.98
C ILE A 267 45.48 39.18 -27.35
N SER A 268 46.73 39.30 -26.88
CA SER A 268 47.43 38.22 -26.18
C SER A 268 47.76 38.49 -24.73
N SER A 269 46.93 39.32 -24.05
CA SER A 269 47.14 39.59 -22.63
C SER A 269 46.76 38.37 -21.77
N SER A 270 47.44 38.23 -20.62
CA SER A 270 47.14 37.14 -19.65
C SER A 270 45.69 37.16 -19.13
N LEU A 271 45.09 38.33 -18.99
CA LEU A 271 43.70 38.48 -18.60
C LEU A 271 42.74 37.93 -19.66
N PHE A 272 43.05 38.17 -20.93
CA PHE A 272 42.27 37.62 -22.08
C PHE A 272 42.34 36.10 -22.07
N LEU A 273 43.53 35.51 -21.94
CA LEU A 273 43.72 34.05 -21.95
C LEU A 273 42.97 33.39 -20.80
N ASN A 274 43.01 33.95 -19.59
CA ASN A 274 42.28 33.44 -18.44
C ASN A 274 40.76 33.50 -18.66
N GLU A 275 40.21 34.58 -19.23
CA GLU A 275 38.81 34.71 -19.52
C GLU A 275 38.36 33.75 -20.62
N LEU A 276 39.18 33.59 -21.66
CA LEU A 276 38.94 32.61 -22.72
C LEU A 276 38.86 31.18 -22.15
N GLU A 277 39.83 30.82 -21.32
CA GLU A 277 39.87 29.51 -20.70
C GLU A 277 38.63 29.25 -19.84
N ARG A 278 38.19 30.24 -19.08
CA ARG A 278 36.97 30.18 -18.26
C ARG A 278 35.74 29.92 -19.14
N ILE A 279 35.54 30.70 -20.22
CA ILE A 279 34.39 30.52 -21.12
C ILE A 279 34.45 29.17 -21.85
N GLN A 280 35.64 28.70 -22.23
CA GLN A 280 35.82 27.38 -22.80
C GLN A 280 35.49 26.23 -21.84
N ALA A 281 35.84 26.38 -20.55
CA ALA A 281 35.48 25.43 -19.50
C ALA A 281 33.95 25.37 -19.32
N GLU A 282 33.31 26.55 -19.23
CA GLU A 282 31.83 26.64 -19.15
C GLU A 282 31.16 25.99 -20.38
N TYR A 283 31.67 26.23 -21.60
CA TYR A 283 31.18 25.60 -22.81
C TYR A 283 31.31 24.08 -22.77
N SER A 284 32.46 23.56 -22.36
CA SER A 284 32.69 22.10 -22.28
C SER A 284 31.78 21.40 -21.26
N ILE A 285 31.54 22.05 -20.10
CA ILE A 285 30.61 21.56 -19.08
C ILE A 285 29.18 21.54 -19.64
N ALA A 286 28.72 22.66 -20.21
CA ALA A 286 27.38 22.77 -20.77
C ALA A 286 27.14 21.77 -21.92
N LEU A 287 28.14 21.56 -22.79
CA LEU A 287 28.07 20.57 -23.86
C LEU A 287 27.90 19.14 -23.31
N ASN A 288 28.64 18.80 -22.28
CA ASN A 288 28.56 17.46 -21.67
C ASN A 288 27.21 17.25 -21.01
N VAL A 289 26.65 18.26 -20.32
CA VAL A 289 25.32 18.18 -19.72
C VAL A 289 24.23 17.96 -20.78
N VAL A 290 24.29 18.72 -21.89
CA VAL A 290 23.33 18.59 -23.00
C VAL A 290 23.42 17.20 -23.66
N LYS A 291 24.64 16.68 -23.87
CA LYS A 291 24.83 15.32 -24.42
C LYS A 291 24.28 14.24 -23.51
N GLU A 292 24.49 14.37 -22.20
CA GLU A 292 23.99 13.42 -21.21
C GLU A 292 22.47 13.39 -21.17
N LEU A 293 21.85 14.59 -21.11
CA LEU A 293 20.38 14.69 -21.12
C LEU A 293 19.78 14.20 -22.45
N ALA A 294 20.47 14.40 -23.59
CA ALA A 294 20.03 13.85 -24.87
C ALA A 294 20.02 12.32 -24.84
N ALA A 295 21.09 11.70 -24.32
CA ALA A 295 21.16 10.26 -24.18
C ALA A 295 20.09 9.68 -23.24
N GLN A 296 19.73 10.42 -22.17
CA GLN A 296 18.66 10.01 -21.26
C GLN A 296 17.26 10.13 -21.87
N VAL A 297 17.04 11.07 -22.79
CA VAL A 297 15.76 11.20 -23.52
C VAL A 297 15.59 10.07 -24.55
N GLU A 298 16.70 9.56 -25.11
CA GLU A 298 16.69 8.50 -26.13
C GLU A 298 16.65 7.08 -25.52
N SER A 299 17.02 6.91 -24.25
CA SER A 299 17.06 5.61 -23.54
C SER A 299 15.70 5.20 -22.97
#